data_3d013322cb6a5dd62cf83f3090538c28
#
_entry.id   3d013322cb6a5dd62cf83f3090538c28
#
_cell.length_a   1.000
_cell.length_b   1.000
_cell.length_c   1.000
_cell.angle_alpha   90.00
_cell.angle_beta   90.00
_cell.angle_gamma   90.00
#
_symmetry.space_group_name_H-M   'P 1'
#
loop_
_entity.id
_entity.type
_entity.pdbx_description
1 polymer ?
#
loop_
_entity_poly.entity_id
_entity_poly.type
_entity_poly.pdbx_seq_one_letter_code
_entity_poly.pdbx_strand_id
1 'polypeptide(L)'
;MNRTADVVIIGAGVIGSSTAFELSKRGYKTLNIDKLPASGYGSTSNSCAIVRAHYSTWDGVAMAYEGFFYWDDWQNYLGVEDERGLAKYMKTGSIMFMLKGEDHSKKSLKLFQEIGVEHEIWDLNTLKEKMPIYSHDWYDGTSRPDEDENFWEKKDEEIEGAVYTP
;
A
#
# COMPACT_ATOMS: atom_id res chain seq x y z
N MET A 1 26.11 31.64 -9.26
CA MET A 1 25.79 30.75 -10.41
C MET A 1 24.26 30.65 -10.49
N ASN A 2 23.69 31.08 -11.62
CA ASN A 2 22.27 30.85 -11.86
C ASN A 2 22.04 29.36 -12.12
N ARG A 3 21.28 28.70 -11.23
CA ARG A 3 20.85 27.32 -11.45
C ARG A 3 19.54 27.37 -12.22
N THR A 4 19.49 26.73 -13.36
CA THR A 4 18.29 26.58 -14.20
C THR A 4 17.83 25.14 -14.18
N ALA A 5 16.53 24.92 -14.12
CA ALA A 5 15.90 23.61 -14.26
C ALA A 5 14.68 23.75 -15.17
N ASP A 6 14.31 22.68 -15.85
CA ASP A 6 13.07 22.64 -16.65
C ASP A 6 11.85 22.49 -15.75
N VAL A 7 12.02 21.74 -14.64
CA VAL A 7 10.95 21.49 -13.67
C VAL A 7 11.49 21.66 -12.25
N VAL A 8 10.76 22.40 -11.42
CA VAL A 8 10.99 22.53 -9.97
C VAL A 8 9.92 21.73 -9.26
N ILE A 9 10.33 20.81 -8.37
CA ILE A 9 9.44 19.95 -7.59
C ILE A 9 9.55 20.34 -6.13
N ILE A 10 8.42 20.70 -5.51
CA ILE A 10 8.35 21.06 -4.10
C ILE A 10 8.02 19.80 -3.30
N GLY A 11 8.97 19.35 -2.50
CA GLY A 11 8.93 18.10 -1.74
C GLY A 11 9.90 17.06 -2.28
N ALA A 12 10.68 16.44 -1.37
CA ALA A 12 11.64 15.38 -1.70
C ALA A 12 11.32 14.08 -0.92
N GLY A 13 10.04 13.84 -0.64
CA GLY A 13 9.53 12.54 -0.22
C GLY A 13 9.38 11.58 -1.40
N VAL A 14 8.82 10.40 -1.18
CA VAL A 14 8.66 9.37 -2.23
C VAL A 14 7.97 9.90 -3.47
N ILE A 15 6.91 10.69 -3.35
CA ILE A 15 6.16 11.24 -4.48
C ILE A 15 7.03 12.20 -5.30
N GLY A 16 7.67 13.17 -4.64
CA GLY A 16 8.50 14.16 -5.35
C GLY A 16 9.76 13.53 -5.95
N SER A 17 10.36 12.56 -5.28
CA SER A 17 11.53 11.84 -5.79
C SER A 17 11.17 10.96 -6.99
N SER A 18 10.06 10.24 -6.94
CA SER A 18 9.57 9.43 -8.07
C SER A 18 9.22 10.30 -9.28
N THR A 19 8.57 11.44 -9.04
CA THR A 19 8.27 12.42 -10.10
C THR A 19 9.55 12.93 -10.76
N ALA A 20 10.57 13.29 -9.97
CA ALA A 20 11.86 13.74 -10.50
C ALA A 20 12.56 12.65 -11.30
N PHE A 21 12.54 11.43 -10.81
CA PHE A 21 13.12 10.26 -11.46
C PHE A 21 12.48 10.04 -12.85
N GLU A 22 11.15 9.97 -12.90
CA GLU A 22 10.41 9.76 -14.14
C GLU A 22 10.60 10.90 -15.16
N LEU A 23 10.66 12.14 -14.71
CA LEU A 23 10.96 13.29 -15.57
C LEU A 23 12.40 13.24 -16.08
N SER A 24 13.35 12.85 -15.24
CA SER A 24 14.76 12.73 -15.62
C SER A 24 14.96 11.62 -16.66
N LYS A 25 14.25 10.50 -16.56
CA LYS A 25 14.23 9.45 -17.60
C LYS A 25 13.74 9.97 -18.95
N ARG A 26 12.88 10.98 -18.93
CA ARG A 26 12.37 11.67 -20.14
C ARG A 26 13.27 12.84 -20.62
N GLY A 27 14.42 13.04 -19.99
CA GLY A 27 15.42 14.04 -20.37
C GLY A 27 15.21 15.43 -19.77
N TYR A 28 14.24 15.62 -18.87
CA TYR A 28 14.03 16.89 -18.18
C TYR A 28 15.06 17.09 -17.07
N LYS A 29 15.60 18.31 -16.96
CA LYS A 29 16.43 18.72 -15.83
C LYS A 29 15.55 19.12 -14.66
N THR A 30 15.55 18.31 -13.62
CA THR A 30 14.71 18.51 -12.43
C THR A 30 15.49 19.14 -11.28
N LEU A 31 14.78 19.88 -10.42
CA LEU A 31 15.27 20.39 -9.15
C LEU A 31 14.23 20.12 -8.06
N ASN A 32 14.57 19.27 -7.10
CA ASN A 32 13.75 19.07 -5.91
C ASN A 32 14.11 20.06 -4.80
N ILE A 33 13.10 20.66 -4.20
CA ILE A 33 13.25 21.59 -3.07
C ILE A 33 12.45 21.03 -1.90
N ASP A 34 13.08 20.88 -0.75
CA ASP A 34 12.41 20.45 0.50
C ASP A 34 12.82 21.35 1.66
N LYS A 35 11.93 21.52 2.63
CA LYS A 35 12.22 22.25 3.87
C LYS A 35 13.03 21.44 4.88
N LEU A 36 13.07 20.12 4.70
CA LEU A 36 13.75 19.18 5.58
C LEU A 36 15.20 18.95 5.08
N PRO A 37 16.11 18.54 5.97
CA PRO A 37 17.55 18.49 5.66
C PRO A 37 17.94 17.40 4.67
N ALA A 38 17.08 16.41 4.44
CA ALA A 38 17.36 15.34 3.48
C ALA A 38 16.07 14.80 2.85
N SER A 39 16.21 14.12 1.70
CA SER A 39 15.13 13.44 1.02
C SER A 39 14.52 12.36 1.91
N GLY A 40 13.19 12.23 1.88
CA GLY A 40 12.47 11.20 2.62
C GLY A 40 12.24 11.49 4.12
N TYR A 41 12.75 12.57 4.68
CA TYR A 41 12.69 12.88 6.11
C TYR A 41 11.30 13.29 6.63
N GLY A 42 10.30 13.39 5.76
CA GLY A 42 8.91 13.65 6.12
C GLY A 42 8.09 12.38 6.33
N SER A 43 6.89 12.35 5.78
CA SER A 43 5.99 11.19 5.86
C SER A 43 6.59 9.89 5.31
N THR A 44 7.51 9.99 4.36
CA THR A 44 8.15 8.83 3.74
C THR A 44 8.92 7.97 4.75
N SER A 45 9.76 8.57 5.58
CA SER A 45 10.52 7.84 6.61
C SER A 45 9.68 7.42 7.82
N ASN A 46 8.49 8.00 7.99
CA ASN A 46 7.55 7.65 9.05
C ASN A 46 6.46 6.67 8.57
N SER A 47 6.54 6.20 7.32
CA SER A 47 5.63 5.18 6.78
C SER A 47 6.06 3.79 7.22
N CYS A 48 5.10 2.90 7.46
CA CYS A 48 5.35 1.47 7.64
C CYS A 48 5.64 0.74 6.31
N ALA A 49 5.67 1.46 5.20
CA ALA A 49 6.03 0.96 3.87
C ALA A 49 5.21 -0.26 3.40
N ILE A 50 3.92 -0.31 3.75
CA ILE A 50 3.02 -1.36 3.29
C ILE A 50 2.63 -1.08 1.84
N VAL A 51 2.86 -2.06 0.96
CA VAL A 51 2.41 -2.08 -0.44
C VAL A 51 1.24 -3.04 -0.53
N ARG A 52 0.09 -2.55 -1.02
CA ARG A 52 -1.15 -3.35 -1.11
C ARG A 52 -2.05 -2.81 -2.21
N ALA A 53 -2.92 -3.66 -2.78
CA ALA A 53 -3.91 -3.28 -3.78
C ALA A 53 -5.31 -3.00 -3.21
N HIS A 54 -5.55 -3.16 -1.91
CA HIS A 54 -6.85 -3.00 -1.27
C HIS A 54 -7.24 -1.53 -1.13
N TYR A 55 -7.91 -0.99 -2.16
CA TYR A 55 -8.47 0.35 -2.20
C TYR A 55 -9.93 0.31 -2.62
N SER A 56 -10.68 1.38 -2.32
CA SER A 56 -12.13 1.47 -2.57
C SER A 56 -12.50 2.13 -3.90
N THR A 57 -11.51 2.59 -4.66
CA THR A 57 -11.70 3.23 -5.98
C THR A 57 -10.93 2.51 -7.06
N TRP A 58 -11.43 2.53 -8.28
CA TRP A 58 -10.79 1.90 -9.42
C TRP A 58 -9.36 2.44 -9.64
N ASP A 59 -9.21 3.77 -9.65
CA ASP A 59 -7.90 4.41 -9.85
C ASP A 59 -6.92 4.04 -8.73
N GLY A 60 -7.39 3.96 -7.48
CA GLY A 60 -6.57 3.58 -6.33
C GLY A 60 -6.04 2.15 -6.45
N VAL A 61 -6.89 1.21 -6.85
CA VAL A 61 -6.50 -0.20 -7.09
C VAL A 61 -5.54 -0.29 -8.27
N ALA A 62 -5.88 0.35 -9.40
CA ALA A 62 -5.08 0.29 -10.63
C ALA A 62 -3.67 0.86 -10.42
N MET A 63 -3.55 2.04 -9.82
CA MET A 63 -2.25 2.65 -9.53
C MET A 63 -1.42 1.84 -8.52
N ALA A 64 -2.06 1.29 -7.49
CA ALA A 64 -1.36 0.47 -6.51
C ALA A 64 -0.88 -0.85 -7.11
N TYR A 65 -1.69 -1.47 -7.96
CA TYR A 65 -1.35 -2.72 -8.63
C TYR A 65 -0.26 -2.51 -9.70
N GLU A 66 -0.30 -1.40 -10.45
CA GLU A 66 0.81 -1.02 -11.34
C GLU A 66 2.10 -0.80 -10.54
N GLY A 67 2.01 -0.09 -9.41
CA GLY A 67 3.16 0.16 -8.52
C GLY A 67 3.81 -1.11 -7.98
N PHE A 68 3.03 -2.18 -7.80
CA PHE A 68 3.53 -3.49 -7.38
C PHE A 68 4.62 -4.03 -8.33
N PHE A 69 4.41 -3.94 -9.62
CA PHE A 69 5.38 -4.44 -10.62
C PHE A 69 6.69 -3.65 -10.62
N TYR A 70 6.66 -2.36 -10.30
CA TYR A 70 7.89 -1.56 -10.13
C TYR A 70 8.66 -1.99 -8.88
N TRP A 71 7.98 -2.28 -7.78
CA TRP A 71 8.62 -2.77 -6.56
C TRP A 71 9.20 -4.17 -6.75
N ASP A 72 8.49 -5.03 -7.47
CA ASP A 72 8.90 -6.41 -7.72
C ASP A 72 10.18 -6.50 -8.58
N ASP A 73 10.34 -5.57 -9.50
CA ASP A 73 11.51 -5.48 -10.38
C ASP A 73 12.25 -4.14 -10.20
N TRP A 74 12.49 -3.78 -8.94
CA TRP A 74 13.01 -2.48 -8.55
C TRP A 74 14.34 -2.14 -9.20
N GLN A 75 15.24 -3.11 -9.37
CA GLN A 75 16.56 -2.91 -10.00
C GLN A 75 16.43 -2.50 -11.47
N ASN A 76 15.61 -3.21 -12.23
CA ASN A 76 15.40 -2.90 -13.64
C ASN A 76 14.61 -1.60 -13.81
N TYR A 77 13.65 -1.34 -12.91
CA TYR A 77 12.92 -0.07 -12.91
C TYR A 77 13.85 1.12 -12.71
N LEU A 78 14.78 1.06 -11.76
CA LEU A 78 15.78 2.12 -11.56
C LEU A 78 16.75 2.21 -12.73
N GLY A 79 17.17 1.07 -13.29
CA GLY A 79 18.14 1.01 -14.40
C GLY A 79 19.56 1.44 -14.01
N VAL A 80 19.85 1.58 -12.73
CA VAL A 80 21.15 1.97 -12.17
C VAL A 80 21.39 1.22 -10.86
N GLU A 81 22.65 1.00 -10.54
CA GLU A 81 23.03 0.51 -9.21
C GLU A 81 22.92 1.65 -8.18
N ASP A 82 22.35 1.34 -7.02
CA ASP A 82 22.35 2.26 -5.88
C ASP A 82 23.47 1.84 -4.91
N GLU A 83 24.43 2.73 -4.68
CA GLU A 83 25.56 2.51 -3.76
C GLU A 83 25.11 2.18 -2.32
N ARG A 84 23.91 2.59 -1.95
CA ARG A 84 23.29 2.32 -0.65
C ARG A 84 22.53 1.00 -0.60
N GLY A 85 22.48 0.27 -1.72
CA GLY A 85 21.70 -0.92 -1.91
C GLY A 85 20.25 -0.63 -2.33
N LEU A 86 19.62 -1.63 -2.89
CA LEU A 86 18.24 -1.54 -3.39
C LEU A 86 17.23 -1.62 -2.26
N ALA A 87 16.09 -0.97 -2.43
CA ALA A 87 14.92 -1.21 -1.59
C ALA A 87 14.52 -2.69 -1.68
N LYS A 88 14.28 -3.31 -0.54
CA LYS A 88 13.88 -4.72 -0.47
C LYS A 88 12.36 -4.79 -0.38
N TYR A 89 11.75 -5.27 -1.45
CA TYR A 89 10.35 -5.62 -1.44
C TYR A 89 10.16 -7.07 -0.97
N MET A 90 9.37 -7.25 0.09
CA MET A 90 9.07 -8.59 0.63
C MET A 90 7.63 -8.95 0.29
N LYS A 91 7.45 -9.96 -0.54
CA LYS A 91 6.13 -10.49 -0.90
C LYS A 91 5.59 -11.32 0.26
N THR A 92 4.88 -10.68 1.15
CA THR A 92 4.25 -11.34 2.31
C THR A 92 2.78 -11.66 2.05
N GLY A 93 2.24 -11.13 0.96
CA GLY A 93 0.81 -11.11 0.69
C GLY A 93 0.06 -10.16 1.61
N SER A 94 -1.22 -10.02 1.35
CA SER A 94 -2.12 -9.14 2.11
C SER A 94 -3.49 -9.81 2.23
N ILE A 95 -4.14 -9.65 3.37
CA ILE A 95 -5.46 -10.21 3.68
C ILE A 95 -6.43 -9.08 3.94
N MET A 96 -7.60 -9.15 3.31
CA MET A 96 -8.76 -8.33 3.63
C MET A 96 -9.87 -9.25 4.12
N PHE A 97 -10.23 -9.12 5.40
CA PHE A 97 -11.34 -9.89 5.97
C PHE A 97 -12.67 -9.51 5.33
N MET A 98 -13.52 -10.50 5.14
CA MET A 98 -14.89 -10.34 4.69
C MET A 98 -15.82 -10.53 5.89
N LEU A 99 -16.61 -9.51 6.19
CA LEU A 99 -17.60 -9.55 7.24
C LEU A 99 -18.99 -9.88 6.67
N LYS A 100 -19.74 -10.63 7.42
CA LYS A 100 -21.12 -10.97 7.07
C LYS A 100 -21.97 -9.72 6.95
N GLY A 101 -22.61 -9.56 5.81
CA GLY A 101 -23.48 -8.41 5.55
C GLY A 101 -22.78 -7.11 5.13
N GLU A 102 -21.44 -7.09 5.06
CA GLU A 102 -20.64 -5.92 4.70
C GLU A 102 -20.38 -5.87 3.18
N ASP A 103 -20.45 -4.67 2.60
CA ASP A 103 -20.31 -4.48 1.15
C ASP A 103 -18.93 -3.99 0.71
N HIS A 104 -18.04 -3.61 1.63
CA HIS A 104 -16.74 -3.05 1.29
C HIS A 104 -15.83 -4.07 0.61
N SER A 105 -15.73 -5.26 1.18
CA SER A 105 -14.95 -6.36 0.61
C SER A 105 -15.47 -6.78 -0.76
N LYS A 106 -16.79 -6.81 -0.95
CA LYS A 106 -17.43 -7.11 -2.24
C LYS A 106 -17.10 -6.07 -3.32
N LYS A 107 -17.09 -4.78 -2.94
CA LYS A 107 -16.69 -3.69 -3.86
C LYS A 107 -15.23 -3.81 -4.26
N SER A 108 -14.34 -4.04 -3.30
CA SER A 108 -12.91 -4.22 -3.58
C SER A 108 -12.66 -5.45 -4.47
N LEU A 109 -13.35 -6.56 -4.19
CA LEU A 109 -13.25 -7.78 -4.99
C LEU A 109 -13.68 -7.56 -6.44
N LYS A 110 -14.78 -6.81 -6.66
CA LYS A 110 -15.22 -6.43 -8.00
C LYS A 110 -14.15 -5.62 -8.74
N LEU A 111 -13.51 -4.65 -8.08
CA LEU A 111 -12.43 -3.87 -8.67
C LEU A 111 -11.21 -4.75 -9.00
N PHE A 112 -10.88 -5.72 -8.16
CA PHE A 112 -9.81 -6.68 -8.43
C PHE A 112 -10.08 -7.50 -9.69
N GLN A 113 -11.31 -7.99 -9.84
CA GLN A 113 -11.72 -8.73 -11.03
C GLN A 113 -11.69 -7.87 -12.30
N GLU A 114 -12.15 -6.63 -12.23
CA GLU A 114 -12.14 -5.69 -13.37
C GLU A 114 -10.72 -5.30 -13.82
N ILE A 115 -9.79 -5.14 -12.87
CA ILE A 115 -8.39 -4.71 -13.13
C ILE A 115 -7.50 -5.93 -13.43
N GLY A 116 -7.89 -7.12 -12.98
CA GLY A 116 -7.08 -8.33 -13.11
C GLY A 116 -6.05 -8.48 -11.98
N VAL A 117 -6.34 -7.95 -10.79
CA VAL A 117 -5.50 -8.18 -9.61
C VAL A 117 -5.53 -9.65 -9.23
N GLU A 118 -4.36 -10.27 -9.11
CA GLU A 118 -4.24 -11.65 -8.65
C GLU A 118 -4.75 -11.76 -7.21
N HIS A 119 -5.71 -12.66 -6.98
CA HIS A 119 -6.31 -12.84 -5.65
C HIS A 119 -6.91 -14.23 -5.48
N GLU A 120 -7.00 -14.67 -4.24
CA GLU A 120 -7.74 -15.85 -3.80
C GLU A 120 -8.87 -15.42 -2.86
N ILE A 121 -9.98 -16.13 -2.90
CA ILE A 121 -11.06 -15.98 -1.93
C ILE A 121 -10.99 -17.17 -0.99
N TRP A 122 -10.74 -16.91 0.29
CA TRP A 122 -10.70 -17.91 1.32
C TRP A 122 -11.99 -17.89 2.14
N ASP A 123 -12.63 -19.02 2.27
CA ASP A 123 -13.67 -19.20 3.26
C ASP A 123 -13.08 -19.22 4.68
N LEU A 124 -13.95 -19.21 5.68
CA LEU A 124 -13.50 -19.18 7.08
C LEU A 124 -12.65 -20.39 7.47
N ASN A 125 -12.90 -21.58 6.89
CA ASN A 125 -12.12 -22.78 7.20
C ASN A 125 -10.71 -22.67 6.61
N THR A 126 -10.62 -22.26 5.35
CA THR A 126 -9.34 -21.99 4.67
C THR A 126 -8.55 -20.90 5.39
N LEU A 127 -9.23 -19.83 5.82
CA LEU A 127 -8.60 -18.76 6.60
C LEU A 127 -8.03 -19.27 7.92
N LYS A 128 -8.77 -20.07 8.67
CA LYS A 128 -8.31 -20.69 9.92
C LYS A 128 -7.13 -21.62 9.74
N GLU A 129 -7.14 -22.38 8.65
CA GLU A 129 -6.05 -23.29 8.31
C GLU A 129 -4.77 -22.55 7.93
N LYS A 130 -4.88 -21.55 7.03
CA LYS A 130 -3.73 -20.79 6.52
C LYS A 130 -3.18 -19.76 7.53
N MET A 131 -4.05 -19.25 8.41
CA MET A 131 -3.71 -18.18 9.37
C MET A 131 -4.12 -18.55 10.81
N PRO A 132 -3.60 -19.64 11.37
CA PRO A 132 -4.03 -20.15 12.67
C PRO A 132 -3.67 -19.26 13.86
N ILE A 133 -2.76 -18.30 13.68
CA ILE A 133 -2.32 -17.37 14.72
C ILE A 133 -3.25 -16.18 14.92
N TYR A 134 -4.18 -15.95 13.97
CA TYR A 134 -5.11 -14.83 14.06
C TYR A 134 -6.35 -15.21 14.87
N SER A 135 -6.86 -14.26 15.65
CA SER A 135 -8.24 -14.33 16.13
C SER A 135 -9.20 -14.16 14.94
N HIS A 136 -10.22 -15.01 14.89
CA HIS A 136 -11.28 -14.92 13.88
C HIS A 136 -12.55 -14.29 14.47
N ASP A 137 -12.42 -13.69 15.64
CA ASP A 137 -13.45 -12.87 16.26
C ASP A 137 -13.36 -11.44 15.73
N TRP A 138 -14.50 -10.79 15.60
CA TRP A 138 -14.54 -9.39 15.21
C TRP A 138 -14.65 -8.47 16.43
N TYR A 139 -13.85 -7.42 16.44
CA TYR A 139 -13.86 -6.37 17.45
C TYR A 139 -13.97 -5.03 16.71
N ASP A 140 -15.06 -4.31 16.94
CA ASP A 140 -15.26 -3.00 16.32
C ASP A 140 -14.45 -1.94 17.07
N GLY A 141 -13.29 -1.61 16.52
CA GLY A 141 -12.36 -0.64 17.08
C GLY A 141 -12.56 0.79 16.55
N THR A 142 -13.78 1.21 16.24
CA THR A 142 -14.05 2.58 15.69
C THR A 142 -13.97 3.68 16.76
N SER A 143 -14.14 3.34 18.02
CA SER A 143 -13.99 4.23 19.17
C SER A 143 -12.56 4.17 19.75
N ARG A 144 -12.31 4.96 20.79
CA ARG A 144 -11.05 4.88 21.53
C ARG A 144 -11.22 3.97 22.75
N PRO A 145 -10.17 3.22 23.14
CA PRO A 145 -10.24 2.34 24.32
C PRO A 145 -10.58 3.07 25.64
N ASP A 146 -10.23 4.36 25.75
CA ASP A 146 -10.49 5.20 26.90
C ASP A 146 -11.86 5.89 26.88
N GLU A 147 -12.55 5.85 25.75
CA GLU A 147 -13.88 6.45 25.54
C GLU A 147 -15.00 5.40 25.49
N ASP A 148 -14.66 4.11 25.33
CA ASP A 148 -15.61 3.01 25.17
C ASP A 148 -15.19 1.83 26.06
N GLU A 149 -15.92 1.60 27.14
CA GLU A 149 -15.66 0.49 28.07
C GLU A 149 -15.84 -0.89 27.42
N ASN A 150 -16.62 -0.96 26.32
CA ASN A 150 -16.86 -2.19 25.56
C ASN A 150 -15.93 -2.35 24.34
N PHE A 151 -14.89 -1.51 24.22
CA PHE A 151 -13.95 -1.54 23.09
C PHE A 151 -13.37 -2.92 22.81
N TRP A 152 -13.10 -3.69 23.87
CA TRP A 152 -12.51 -5.03 23.79
C TRP A 152 -13.53 -6.16 23.76
N GLU A 153 -14.82 -5.85 23.73
CA GLU A 153 -15.86 -6.87 23.64
C GLU A 153 -15.99 -7.38 22.20
N LYS A 154 -16.10 -8.69 22.09
CA LYS A 154 -16.40 -9.36 20.83
C LYS A 154 -17.76 -8.90 20.32
N LYS A 155 -17.82 -8.50 19.07
CA LYS A 155 -19.06 -8.14 18.37
C LYS A 155 -19.73 -9.39 17.78
N ASP A 156 -21.02 -9.26 17.51
CA ASP A 156 -21.84 -10.36 16.94
C ASP A 156 -21.58 -10.56 15.43
N GLU A 157 -20.91 -9.63 14.78
CA GLU A 157 -20.51 -9.77 13.39
C GLU A 157 -19.53 -10.94 13.23
N GLU A 158 -19.75 -11.72 12.16
CA GLU A 158 -18.92 -12.88 11.84
C GLU A 158 -18.00 -12.58 10.67
N ILE A 159 -16.75 -13.01 10.80
CA ILE A 159 -15.84 -13.10 9.67
C ILE A 159 -16.27 -14.30 8.82
N GLU A 160 -16.67 -14.05 7.56
CA GLU A 160 -17.05 -15.11 6.61
C GLU A 160 -15.85 -15.73 5.91
N GLY A 161 -14.75 -15.01 5.84
CA GLY A 161 -13.53 -15.41 5.16
C GLY A 161 -12.62 -14.24 4.87
N ALA A 162 -11.82 -14.33 3.83
CA ALA A 162 -10.90 -13.27 3.43
C ALA A 162 -10.65 -13.25 1.92
N VAL A 163 -10.25 -12.09 1.41
CA VAL A 163 -9.59 -11.95 0.10
C VAL A 163 -8.09 -11.87 0.36
N TYR A 164 -7.35 -12.80 -0.18
CA TYR A 164 -5.90 -12.83 -0.14
C TYR A 164 -5.33 -12.34 -1.48
N THR A 165 -4.32 -11.48 -1.42
CA THR A 165 -3.50 -11.08 -2.57
C THR A 165 -2.05 -11.47 -2.30
N PRO A 166 -1.39 -12.27 -3.17
CA PRO A 166 -0.03 -12.77 -2.98
C PRO A 166 1.07 -11.70 -3.05
#